data_620832a5a49e1ab6307fa5dae7c8bda1
#
_entry.id   620832a5a49e1ab6307fa5dae7c8bda1
#
_cell.length_a   1.000
_cell.length_b   1.000
_cell.length_c   1.000
_cell.angle_alpha   90.00
_cell.angle_beta   90.00
_cell.angle_gamma   90.00
#
_symmetry.space_group_name_H-M   'P 1'
#
loop_
_entity.id
_entity.type
_entity.pdbx_description
1 polymer ?
#
loop_
_entity_poly.entity_id
_entity_poly.type
_entity_poly.pdbx_seq_one_letter_code
_entity_poly.pdbx_strand_id
1 'polypeptide(L)'
;VGRGAYEAAYSVEEQIYDTRSQLLRLFHFTSGKEKNVIFTSGITASLNILLKGLLRPGDHVLVTSMEHNAVMRPLVQLTENGISFDRIPCGPDGTLLLHKAENLLRPETRLLVCLHASNVCGTIMPVQKIGDFCKQHHLLFLLDTAQTAGVFPIDMEALHVDALAFAGHKGLRGPQGTGGFLIRDELAKEMTPLLSG
;
A
#
# COMPACT_ATOMS: atom_id res chain seq x y z
N VAL A 1 -13.44 -22.79 -10.19
CA VAL A 1 -12.20 -23.19 -10.85
C VAL A 1 -11.10 -22.98 -9.82
N GLY A 2 -10.05 -23.83 -9.77
CA GLY A 2 -8.90 -23.64 -8.87
C GLY A 2 -8.90 -24.45 -7.56
N ARG A 3 -9.92 -25.27 -7.29
CA ARG A 3 -9.92 -26.23 -6.15
C ARG A 3 -10.16 -27.69 -6.60
N GLY A 4 -10.07 -27.98 -7.89
CA GLY A 4 -10.27 -29.31 -8.43
C GLY A 4 -8.99 -29.89 -9.02
N ALA A 5 -8.81 -31.20 -8.97
CA ALA A 5 -7.69 -31.91 -9.58
C ALA A 5 -7.97 -32.20 -11.06
N TYR A 6 -8.12 -31.14 -11.88
CA TYR A 6 -8.33 -31.25 -13.33
C TYR A 6 -7.54 -30.16 -14.08
N GLU A 7 -7.24 -30.41 -15.34
CA GLU A 7 -6.32 -29.61 -16.17
C GLU A 7 -6.61 -28.11 -16.16
N ALA A 8 -7.87 -27.70 -16.33
CA ALA A 8 -8.25 -26.28 -16.29
C ALA A 8 -8.02 -25.61 -14.92
N ALA A 9 -8.10 -26.36 -13.81
CA ALA A 9 -7.77 -25.82 -12.49
C ALA A 9 -6.27 -25.57 -12.37
N TYR A 10 -5.44 -26.52 -12.80
CA TYR A 10 -3.98 -26.35 -12.79
C TYR A 10 -3.53 -25.18 -13.67
N SER A 11 -4.10 -25.03 -14.88
CA SER A 11 -3.79 -23.91 -15.77
C SER A 11 -4.10 -22.55 -15.13
N VAL A 12 -5.22 -22.42 -14.40
CA VAL A 12 -5.58 -21.18 -13.70
C VAL A 12 -4.64 -20.92 -12.52
N GLU A 13 -4.27 -21.95 -11.76
CA GLU A 13 -3.30 -21.81 -10.66
C GLU A 13 -1.92 -21.36 -11.16
N GLU A 14 -1.46 -21.91 -12.27
CA GLU A 14 -0.22 -21.52 -12.93
C GLU A 14 -0.27 -20.04 -13.38
N GLN A 15 -1.35 -19.61 -14.03
CA GLN A 15 -1.53 -18.20 -14.42
C GLN A 15 -1.52 -17.24 -13.20
N ILE A 16 -2.16 -17.63 -12.10
CA ILE A 16 -2.15 -16.84 -10.86
C ILE A 16 -0.73 -16.76 -10.30
N TYR A 17 -0.02 -17.88 -10.26
CA TYR A 17 1.36 -17.93 -9.78
C TYR A 17 2.29 -17.07 -10.64
N ASP A 18 2.22 -17.21 -11.96
CA ASP A 18 3.01 -16.42 -12.90
C ASP A 18 2.74 -14.92 -12.78
N THR A 19 1.46 -14.54 -12.62
CA THR A 19 1.09 -13.14 -12.42
C THR A 19 1.69 -12.58 -11.14
N ARG A 20 1.68 -13.36 -10.06
CA ARG A 20 2.35 -12.97 -8.79
C ARG A 20 3.85 -12.78 -8.99
N SER A 21 4.52 -13.72 -9.65
CA SER A 21 5.95 -13.64 -9.95
C SER A 21 6.28 -12.42 -10.83
N GLN A 22 5.41 -12.09 -11.80
CA GLN A 22 5.58 -10.89 -12.63
C GLN A 22 5.43 -9.60 -11.82
N LEU A 23 4.47 -9.54 -10.89
CA LEU A 23 4.28 -8.37 -10.01
C LEU A 23 5.46 -8.19 -9.05
N LEU A 24 6.03 -9.27 -8.50
CA LEU A 24 7.25 -9.19 -7.69
C LEU A 24 8.40 -8.56 -8.50
N ARG A 25 8.58 -9.00 -9.74
CA ARG A 25 9.61 -8.44 -10.65
C ARG A 25 9.32 -6.99 -11.01
N LEU A 26 8.07 -6.66 -11.33
CA LEU A 26 7.66 -5.30 -11.71
C LEU A 26 7.93 -4.28 -10.61
N PHE A 27 7.71 -4.66 -9.35
CA PHE A 27 7.92 -3.80 -8.19
C PHE A 27 9.27 -4.03 -7.51
N HIS A 28 10.18 -4.77 -8.14
CA HIS A 28 11.53 -5.10 -7.61
C HIS A 28 11.48 -5.60 -6.16
N PHE A 29 10.45 -6.38 -5.82
CA PHE A 29 10.31 -6.96 -4.48
C PHE A 29 11.10 -8.27 -4.40
N THR A 30 12.42 -8.17 -4.31
CA THR A 30 13.36 -9.30 -4.41
C THR A 30 13.38 -10.18 -3.15
N SER A 31 13.06 -9.63 -1.99
CA SER A 31 12.90 -10.38 -0.73
C SER A 31 11.54 -11.09 -0.62
N GLY A 32 10.56 -10.72 -1.46
CA GLY A 32 9.22 -11.29 -1.48
C GLY A 32 9.12 -12.61 -2.21
N LYS A 33 8.04 -13.32 -1.93
CA LYS A 33 7.61 -14.55 -2.61
C LYS A 33 6.20 -14.36 -3.15
N GLU A 34 5.74 -15.26 -4.00
CA GLU A 34 4.41 -15.20 -4.62
C GLU A 34 3.26 -15.10 -3.60
N LYS A 35 3.43 -15.69 -2.41
CA LYS A 35 2.49 -15.58 -1.27
C LYS A 35 2.35 -14.14 -0.73
N ASN A 36 3.34 -13.29 -0.98
CA ASN A 36 3.34 -11.89 -0.56
C ASN A 36 2.54 -10.97 -1.49
N VAL A 37 2.05 -11.50 -2.61
CA VAL A 37 1.17 -10.81 -3.56
C VAL A 37 -0.26 -11.29 -3.33
N ILE A 38 -1.12 -10.39 -2.88
CA ILE A 38 -2.51 -10.66 -2.55
C ILE A 38 -3.41 -9.95 -3.56
N PHE A 39 -4.25 -10.71 -4.27
CA PHE A 39 -5.24 -10.15 -5.18
C PHE A 39 -6.51 -9.73 -4.44
N THR A 40 -7.10 -8.62 -4.88
CA THR A 40 -8.34 -8.06 -4.35
C THR A 40 -9.22 -7.57 -5.50
N SER A 41 -10.44 -7.16 -5.20
CA SER A 41 -11.37 -6.57 -6.18
C SER A 41 -10.99 -5.14 -6.61
N GLY A 42 -9.87 -4.61 -6.14
CA GLY A 42 -9.37 -3.29 -6.45
C GLY A 42 -8.62 -2.66 -5.29
N ILE A 43 -7.91 -1.55 -5.57
CA ILE A 43 -7.03 -0.90 -4.58
C ILE A 43 -7.77 -0.42 -3.33
N THR A 44 -9.03 -0.02 -3.45
CA THR A 44 -9.84 0.39 -2.28
C THR A 44 -9.99 -0.77 -1.29
N ALA A 45 -10.23 -1.99 -1.78
CA ALA A 45 -10.26 -3.18 -0.93
C ALA A 45 -8.88 -3.46 -0.31
N SER A 46 -7.81 -3.36 -1.11
CA SER A 46 -6.44 -3.52 -0.65
C SER A 46 -6.10 -2.58 0.51
N LEU A 47 -6.38 -1.29 0.37
CA LEU A 47 -6.10 -0.27 1.39
C LEU A 47 -6.93 -0.49 2.66
N ASN A 48 -8.21 -0.89 2.54
CA ASN A 48 -9.03 -1.26 3.70
C ASN A 48 -8.46 -2.49 4.43
N ILE A 49 -8.04 -3.53 3.70
CA ILE A 49 -7.44 -4.73 4.28
C ILE A 49 -6.15 -4.37 5.02
N LEU A 50 -5.27 -3.60 4.38
CA LEU A 50 -4.00 -3.19 4.97
C LEU A 50 -4.20 -2.32 6.22
N LEU A 51 -4.97 -1.23 6.13
CA LEU A 51 -5.15 -0.31 7.24
C LEU A 51 -5.85 -0.98 8.43
N LYS A 52 -6.96 -1.68 8.18
CA LYS A 52 -7.73 -2.35 9.23
C LYS A 52 -7.02 -3.60 9.79
N GLY A 53 -6.17 -4.23 8.99
CA GLY A 53 -5.40 -5.41 9.40
C GLY A 53 -4.15 -5.07 10.20
N LEU A 54 -3.50 -3.94 9.90
CA LEU A 54 -2.22 -3.57 10.51
C LEU A 54 -2.36 -2.72 11.77
N LEU A 55 -3.36 -1.83 11.81
CA LEU A 55 -3.48 -0.85 12.89
C LEU A 55 -4.19 -1.42 14.11
N ARG A 56 -3.74 -0.99 15.29
CA ARG A 56 -4.24 -1.38 16.61
C ARG A 56 -4.67 -0.15 17.39
N PRO A 57 -5.60 -0.27 18.36
CA PRO A 57 -5.92 0.81 19.27
C PRO A 57 -4.67 1.41 19.91
N GLY A 58 -4.55 2.73 19.86
CA GLY A 58 -3.39 3.47 20.33
C GLY A 58 -2.38 3.83 19.24
N ASP A 59 -2.41 3.17 18.07
CA ASP A 59 -1.51 3.51 16.97
C ASP A 59 -1.79 4.92 16.42
N HIS A 60 -0.72 5.60 16.03
CA HIS A 60 -0.76 6.86 15.30
C HIS A 60 -0.23 6.68 13.87
N VAL A 61 -0.87 7.35 12.90
CA VAL A 61 -0.56 7.26 11.48
C VAL A 61 -0.25 8.64 10.90
N LEU A 62 0.85 8.75 10.18
CA LEU A 62 1.10 9.91 9.32
C LEU A 62 0.55 9.65 7.92
N VAL A 63 -0.15 10.63 7.36
CA VAL A 63 -0.64 10.62 5.98
C VAL A 63 -0.27 11.91 5.28
N THR A 64 -0.19 11.93 3.96
CA THR A 64 -0.06 13.21 3.26
C THR A 64 -1.42 13.92 3.18
N SER A 65 -1.43 15.25 3.04
CA SER A 65 -2.68 15.99 2.87
C SER A 65 -3.33 15.77 1.49
N MET A 66 -2.67 15.01 0.61
CA MET A 66 -3.12 14.70 -0.75
C MET A 66 -3.78 13.32 -0.88
N GLU A 67 -3.91 12.57 0.22
CA GLU A 67 -4.41 11.19 0.18
C GLU A 67 -5.80 11.04 -0.42
N HIS A 68 -5.97 9.95 -1.16
CA HIS A 68 -7.26 9.57 -1.72
C HIS A 68 -8.24 9.13 -0.63
N ASN A 69 -9.54 9.26 -0.90
CA ASN A 69 -10.61 8.80 0.00
C ASN A 69 -10.51 7.32 0.38
N ALA A 70 -9.89 6.47 -0.46
CA ALA A 70 -9.66 5.05 -0.16
C ALA A 70 -8.70 4.84 1.04
N VAL A 71 -7.87 5.83 1.37
CA VAL A 71 -7.04 5.89 2.57
C VAL A 71 -7.77 6.64 3.68
N MET A 72 -8.29 7.83 3.38
CA MET A 72 -8.83 8.72 4.43
C MET A 72 -10.10 8.19 5.10
N ARG A 73 -11.03 7.59 4.34
CA ARG A 73 -12.28 7.07 4.90
C ARG A 73 -12.06 5.92 5.90
N PRO A 74 -11.25 4.87 5.57
CA PRO A 74 -10.92 3.85 6.55
C PRO A 74 -10.21 4.41 7.79
N LEU A 75 -9.29 5.38 7.64
CA LEU A 75 -8.62 5.99 8.79
C LEU A 75 -9.61 6.74 9.69
N VAL A 76 -10.53 7.52 9.12
CA VAL A 76 -11.60 8.18 9.90
C VAL A 76 -12.45 7.16 10.65
N GLN A 77 -12.84 6.04 10.01
CA GLN A 77 -13.56 4.97 10.71
C GLN A 77 -12.74 4.38 11.88
N LEU A 78 -11.44 4.22 11.69
CA LEU A 78 -10.55 3.63 12.69
C LEU A 78 -10.31 4.55 13.91
N THR A 79 -10.62 5.87 13.79
CA THR A 79 -10.55 6.76 14.98
C THR A 79 -11.54 6.36 16.06
N GLU A 80 -12.68 5.76 15.70
CA GLU A 80 -13.65 5.21 16.66
C GLU A 80 -13.06 4.03 17.46
N ASN A 81 -12.03 3.39 16.93
CA ASN A 81 -11.31 2.29 17.55
C ASN A 81 -9.99 2.73 18.25
N GLY A 82 -9.81 4.03 18.49
CA GLY A 82 -8.66 4.56 19.21
C GLY A 82 -7.39 4.71 18.35
N ILE A 83 -7.47 4.67 17.03
CA ILE A 83 -6.37 5.04 16.13
C ILE A 83 -6.42 6.56 15.91
N SER A 84 -5.28 7.20 15.84
CA SER A 84 -5.14 8.62 15.51
C SER A 84 -4.33 8.83 14.25
N PHE A 85 -4.52 9.95 13.57
CA PHE A 85 -3.69 10.30 12.42
C PHE A 85 -3.47 11.81 12.30
N ASP A 86 -2.31 12.19 11.77
CA ASP A 86 -1.99 13.56 11.39
C ASP A 86 -1.63 13.64 9.90
N ARG A 87 -1.90 14.82 9.32
CA ARG A 87 -1.62 15.08 7.91
C ARG A 87 -0.35 15.89 7.75
N ILE A 88 0.62 15.34 7.03
CA ILE A 88 1.78 16.10 6.56
C ILE A 88 1.28 17.09 5.51
N PRO A 89 1.46 18.40 5.71
CA PRO A 89 0.91 19.40 4.80
C PRO A 89 1.66 19.41 3.47
N CYS A 90 0.93 19.81 2.41
CA CYS A 90 1.49 20.16 1.12
C CYS A 90 1.41 21.68 0.91
N GLY A 91 2.28 22.20 0.05
CA GLY A 91 2.20 23.56 -0.45
C GLY A 91 1.02 23.77 -1.41
N PRO A 92 0.74 25.01 -1.81
CA PRO A 92 -0.34 25.33 -2.77
C PRO A 92 -0.19 24.64 -4.13
N ASP A 93 1.04 24.30 -4.50
CA ASP A 93 1.41 23.56 -5.71
C ASP A 93 1.33 22.04 -5.57
N GLY A 94 0.91 21.53 -4.41
CA GLY A 94 0.85 20.12 -4.08
C GLY A 94 2.20 19.51 -3.63
N THR A 95 3.28 20.30 -3.54
CA THR A 95 4.58 19.83 -3.06
C THR A 95 4.51 19.43 -1.58
N LEU A 96 4.90 18.22 -1.24
CA LEU A 96 4.91 17.73 0.13
C LEU A 96 5.95 18.46 0.99
N LEU A 97 5.53 19.02 2.12
CA LEU A 97 6.40 19.66 3.11
C LEU A 97 6.92 18.63 4.12
N LEU A 98 7.71 17.65 3.63
CA LEU A 98 8.14 16.49 4.43
C LEU A 98 8.89 16.90 5.72
N HIS A 99 9.62 18.03 5.70
CA HIS A 99 10.31 18.55 6.90
C HIS A 99 9.35 18.86 8.07
N LYS A 100 8.06 19.02 7.81
CA LYS A 100 7.05 19.19 8.87
C LYS A 100 6.62 17.88 9.51
N ALA A 101 6.93 16.73 8.90
CA ALA A 101 6.59 15.43 9.45
C ALA A 101 7.26 15.17 10.81
N GLU A 102 8.49 15.67 11.01
CA GLU A 102 9.21 15.57 12.30
C GLU A 102 8.38 16.09 13.48
N ASN A 103 7.68 17.21 13.28
CA ASN A 103 6.86 17.83 14.32
C ASN A 103 5.54 17.10 14.62
N LEU A 104 5.19 16.14 13.75
CA LEU A 104 3.98 15.33 13.86
C LEU A 104 4.25 13.94 14.44
N LEU A 105 5.54 13.56 14.58
CA LEU A 105 5.92 12.30 15.18
C LEU A 105 5.51 12.22 16.64
N ARG A 106 5.00 11.07 17.04
CA ARG A 106 4.63 10.70 18.41
C ARG A 106 5.28 9.36 18.75
N PRO A 107 5.45 9.02 20.03
CA PRO A 107 5.95 7.70 20.42
C PRO A 107 5.12 6.54 19.82
N GLU A 108 3.82 6.77 19.62
CA GLU A 108 2.86 5.82 19.05
C GLU A 108 2.81 5.83 17.52
N THR A 109 3.59 6.70 16.85
CA THR A 109 3.61 6.74 15.36
C THR A 109 4.17 5.44 14.82
N ARG A 110 3.34 4.69 14.13
CA ARG A 110 3.67 3.36 13.60
C ARG A 110 3.78 3.31 12.07
N LEU A 111 2.95 4.06 11.37
CA LEU A 111 2.77 3.94 9.92
C LEU A 111 2.78 5.31 9.27
N LEU A 112 3.41 5.39 8.11
CA LEU A 112 3.22 6.48 7.16
C LEU A 112 2.56 5.93 5.89
N VAL A 113 1.46 6.55 5.47
CA VAL A 113 0.77 6.23 4.21
C VAL A 113 0.95 7.38 3.24
N CYS A 114 1.34 7.05 2.02
CA CYS A 114 1.53 8.03 0.96
C CYS A 114 1.00 7.52 -0.37
N LEU A 115 0.22 8.33 -1.07
CA LEU A 115 -0.03 8.10 -2.50
C LEU A 115 1.23 8.46 -3.30
N HIS A 116 1.57 7.68 -4.33
CA HIS A 116 2.74 7.97 -5.17
C HIS A 116 2.51 9.15 -6.11
N ALA A 117 1.29 9.29 -6.64
CA ALA A 117 0.90 10.47 -7.42
C ALA A 117 -0.57 10.81 -7.20
N SER A 118 -0.87 12.11 -7.15
CA SER A 118 -2.22 12.61 -6.97
C SER A 118 -3.07 12.39 -8.22
N ASN A 119 -4.25 11.82 -8.05
CA ASN A 119 -5.25 11.70 -9.12
C ASN A 119 -5.95 13.03 -9.45
N VAL A 120 -5.75 14.06 -8.64
CA VAL A 120 -6.40 15.36 -8.78
C VAL A 120 -5.48 16.35 -9.51
N CYS A 121 -4.26 16.54 -9.04
CA CYS A 121 -3.32 17.53 -9.57
C CYS A 121 -2.11 16.90 -10.29
N GLY A 122 -1.97 15.57 -10.30
CA GLY A 122 -0.86 14.88 -10.96
C GLY A 122 0.50 14.99 -10.26
N THR A 123 0.57 15.70 -9.13
CA THR A 123 1.83 15.84 -8.38
C THR A 123 2.36 14.47 -7.96
N ILE A 124 3.63 14.21 -8.25
CA ILE A 124 4.36 13.00 -7.83
C ILE A 124 5.00 13.27 -6.47
N MET A 125 4.75 12.41 -5.50
CA MET A 125 5.32 12.52 -4.16
C MET A 125 6.80 12.10 -4.14
N PRO A 126 7.63 12.70 -3.26
CA PRO A 126 9.05 12.38 -3.15
C PRO A 126 9.25 11.06 -2.38
N VAL A 127 8.77 9.94 -2.95
CA VAL A 127 8.66 8.63 -2.24
C VAL A 127 9.99 8.10 -1.74
N GLN A 128 11.12 8.39 -2.41
CA GLN A 128 12.43 8.03 -1.88
C GLN A 128 12.72 8.74 -0.55
N LYS A 129 12.50 10.06 -0.49
CA LYS A 129 12.70 10.83 0.75
C LYS A 129 11.74 10.39 1.86
N ILE A 130 10.52 10.01 1.49
CA ILE A 130 9.53 9.47 2.44
C ILE A 130 9.99 8.11 2.98
N GLY A 131 10.46 7.22 2.12
CA GLY A 131 10.99 5.91 2.54
C GLY A 131 12.21 6.04 3.43
N ASP A 132 13.15 6.94 3.10
CA ASP A 132 14.32 7.24 3.93
C ASP A 132 13.90 7.78 5.31
N PHE A 133 12.91 8.67 5.35
CA PHE A 133 12.30 9.18 6.58
C PHE A 133 11.68 8.04 7.41
N CYS A 134 10.88 7.18 6.79
CA CYS A 134 10.28 6.03 7.47
C CYS A 134 11.35 5.10 8.07
N LYS A 135 12.39 4.79 7.30
CA LYS A 135 13.51 3.98 7.76
C LYS A 135 14.24 4.61 8.94
N GLN A 136 14.51 5.91 8.87
CA GLN A 136 15.18 6.66 9.95
C GLN A 136 14.40 6.63 11.25
N HIS A 137 13.06 6.73 11.17
CA HIS A 137 12.17 6.80 12.33
C HIS A 137 11.52 5.46 12.69
N HIS A 138 11.94 4.35 12.07
CA HIS A 138 11.41 3.01 12.29
C HIS A 138 9.88 2.91 12.06
N LEU A 139 9.36 3.68 11.10
CA LEU A 139 7.97 3.64 10.69
C LEU A 139 7.75 2.63 9.58
N LEU A 140 6.59 1.99 9.58
CA LEU A 140 6.11 1.24 8.42
C LEU A 140 5.75 2.21 7.30
N PHE A 141 6.03 1.82 6.05
CA PHE A 141 5.71 2.60 4.87
C PHE A 141 4.72 1.88 3.96
N LEU A 142 3.49 2.40 3.86
CA LEU A 142 2.45 1.96 2.93
C LEU A 142 2.37 2.91 1.74
N LEU A 143 2.60 2.40 0.53
CA LEU A 143 2.56 3.16 -0.71
C LEU A 143 1.31 2.83 -1.54
N ASP A 144 0.45 3.83 -1.78
CA ASP A 144 -0.65 3.75 -2.73
C ASP A 144 -0.15 4.08 -4.14
N THR A 145 -0.10 3.08 -5.01
CA THR A 145 0.38 3.22 -6.39
C THR A 145 -0.76 3.22 -7.43
N ALA A 146 -1.97 3.60 -7.02
CA ALA A 146 -3.15 3.60 -7.90
C ALA A 146 -2.92 4.28 -9.25
N GLN A 147 -2.14 5.35 -9.29
CA GLN A 147 -1.89 6.14 -10.51
C GLN A 147 -0.57 5.77 -11.20
N THR A 148 0.33 5.06 -10.52
CA THR A 148 1.72 4.91 -10.97
C THR A 148 2.15 3.48 -11.26
N ALA A 149 1.47 2.47 -10.69
CA ALA A 149 1.73 1.07 -11.01
C ALA A 149 1.58 0.81 -12.51
N GLY A 150 2.64 0.29 -13.14
CA GLY A 150 2.70 0.05 -14.59
C GLY A 150 2.97 1.29 -15.45
N VAL A 151 3.16 2.48 -14.83
CA VAL A 151 3.47 3.75 -15.51
C VAL A 151 4.86 4.25 -15.15
N PHE A 152 5.21 4.18 -13.87
CA PHE A 152 6.52 4.58 -13.36
C PHE A 152 7.26 3.37 -12.79
N PRO A 153 8.60 3.33 -12.87
CA PRO A 153 9.39 2.35 -12.14
C PRO A 153 9.18 2.52 -10.64
N ILE A 154 8.94 1.42 -9.95
CA ILE A 154 8.77 1.40 -8.49
C ILE A 154 9.60 0.24 -7.97
N ASP A 155 10.55 0.55 -7.09
CA ASP A 155 11.42 -0.43 -6.44
C ASP A 155 11.12 -0.44 -4.95
N MET A 156 10.38 -1.47 -4.50
CA MET A 156 9.97 -1.60 -3.09
C MET A 156 11.16 -1.68 -2.14
N GLU A 157 12.27 -2.30 -2.57
CA GLU A 157 13.45 -2.44 -1.72
C GLU A 157 14.19 -1.11 -1.58
N ALA A 158 14.48 -0.45 -2.70
CA ALA A 158 15.18 0.84 -2.70
C ALA A 158 14.38 1.94 -1.99
N LEU A 159 13.06 1.93 -2.14
CA LEU A 159 12.14 2.90 -1.53
C LEU A 159 11.77 2.57 -0.08
N HIS A 160 12.29 1.48 0.49
CA HIS A 160 11.96 1.01 1.84
C HIS A 160 10.46 0.82 2.10
N VAL A 161 9.71 0.37 1.08
CA VAL A 161 8.26 0.14 1.17
C VAL A 161 7.99 -1.20 1.86
N ASP A 162 7.12 -1.21 2.87
CA ASP A 162 6.71 -2.41 3.60
C ASP A 162 5.46 -3.05 3.01
N ALA A 163 4.53 -2.21 2.51
CA ALA A 163 3.37 -2.65 1.76
C ALA A 163 3.08 -1.69 0.61
N LEU A 164 2.69 -2.24 -0.55
CA LEU A 164 2.36 -1.50 -1.76
C LEU A 164 1.00 -1.95 -2.27
N ALA A 165 0.05 -1.02 -2.44
CA ALA A 165 -1.26 -1.31 -3.01
C ALA A 165 -1.37 -0.82 -4.45
N PHE A 166 -2.02 -1.60 -5.33
CA PHE A 166 -2.16 -1.30 -6.75
C PHE A 166 -3.58 -1.52 -7.28
N ALA A 167 -3.94 -0.78 -8.33
CA ALA A 167 -5.16 -0.98 -9.11
C ALA A 167 -4.82 -1.72 -10.41
N GLY A 168 -5.47 -2.85 -10.68
CA GLY A 168 -5.18 -3.65 -11.88
C GLY A 168 -5.66 -3.00 -13.18
N HIS A 169 -6.78 -2.27 -13.14
CA HIS A 169 -7.45 -1.70 -14.31
C HIS A 169 -6.93 -0.32 -14.76
N LYS A 170 -5.92 0.25 -14.09
CA LYS A 170 -5.29 1.53 -14.47
C LYS A 170 -4.02 1.29 -15.28
N GLY A 171 -2.87 1.78 -14.85
CA GLY A 171 -1.60 1.65 -15.59
C GLY A 171 -1.17 0.22 -15.88
N LEU A 172 -1.57 -0.75 -15.08
CA LEU A 172 -1.34 -2.19 -15.35
C LEU A 172 -2.22 -2.75 -16.48
N ARG A 173 -3.24 -2.01 -16.94
CA ARG A 173 -4.12 -2.35 -18.09
C ARG A 173 -4.87 -3.68 -17.96
N GLY A 174 -5.07 -4.15 -16.74
CA GLY A 174 -5.88 -5.33 -16.44
C GLY A 174 -7.39 -5.03 -16.46
N PRO A 175 -8.24 -6.04 -16.27
CA PRO A 175 -9.69 -5.86 -16.24
C PRO A 175 -10.14 -5.06 -15.01
N GLN A 176 -11.32 -4.43 -15.13
CA GLN A 176 -11.98 -3.82 -13.97
C GLN A 176 -12.32 -4.86 -12.91
N GLY A 177 -12.38 -4.44 -11.65
CA GLY A 177 -12.61 -5.34 -10.53
C GLY A 177 -11.37 -6.13 -10.12
N THR A 178 -10.19 -5.71 -10.58
CA THR A 178 -8.91 -6.29 -10.19
C THR A 178 -7.99 -5.28 -9.54
N GLY A 179 -7.23 -5.75 -8.58
CA GLY A 179 -6.20 -5.02 -7.88
C GLY A 179 -5.52 -5.93 -6.88
N GLY A 180 -4.72 -5.37 -6.02
CA GLY A 180 -4.01 -6.16 -5.03
C GLY A 180 -3.04 -5.32 -4.22
N PHE A 181 -2.25 -6.04 -3.43
CA PHE A 181 -1.15 -5.45 -2.69
C PHE A 181 0.00 -6.45 -2.54
N LEU A 182 1.19 -5.92 -2.38
CA LEU A 182 2.37 -6.64 -1.96
C LEU A 182 2.67 -6.25 -0.52
N ILE A 183 3.16 -7.20 0.28
CA ILE A 183 3.45 -6.97 1.70
C ILE A 183 4.63 -7.83 2.15
N ARG A 184 5.52 -7.27 2.99
CA ARG A 184 6.63 -8.01 3.59
C ARG A 184 6.13 -9.12 4.51
N ASP A 185 6.88 -10.22 4.56
CA ASP A 185 6.49 -11.44 5.28
C ASP A 185 6.26 -11.19 6.79
N GLU A 186 7.13 -10.40 7.40
CA GLU A 186 7.06 -10.04 8.81
C GLU A 186 5.77 -9.28 9.10
N LEU A 187 5.46 -8.29 8.26
CA LEU A 187 4.27 -7.46 8.40
C LEU A 187 2.99 -8.26 8.13
N ALA A 188 3.02 -9.17 7.15
CA ALA A 188 1.89 -10.04 6.84
C ALA A 188 1.49 -10.95 8.02
N LYS A 189 2.47 -11.40 8.82
CA LYS A 189 2.22 -12.24 10.02
C LYS A 189 1.55 -11.47 11.16
N GLU A 190 1.75 -10.16 11.23
CA GLU A 190 1.15 -9.29 12.23
C GLU A 190 -0.28 -8.87 11.89
N MET A 191 -0.70 -9.04 10.63
CA MET A 191 -2.02 -8.61 10.18
C MET A 191 -3.16 -9.43 10.82
N THR A 192 -4.20 -8.72 11.24
CA THR A 192 -5.50 -9.33 11.50
C THR A 192 -6.27 -9.42 10.18
N PRO A 193 -6.72 -10.61 9.77
CA PRO A 193 -7.52 -10.75 8.55
C PRO A 193 -8.81 -9.94 8.66
N LEU A 194 -9.16 -9.19 7.61
CA LEU A 194 -10.45 -8.47 7.53
C LEU A 194 -11.60 -9.45 7.30
N LEU A 195 -11.34 -10.53 6.58
CA LEU A 195 -12.27 -11.62 6.31
C LEU A 195 -11.62 -12.91 6.79
N SER A 196 -12.33 -13.66 7.62
CA SER A 196 -11.90 -14.96 8.14
C SER A 196 -12.65 -16.06 7.41
N GLY A 197 -11.94 -17.15 7.02
CA GLY A 197 -12.51 -18.31 6.34
C GLY A 197 -11.52 -19.47 6.23
#